data_06080ceafc65b6c9b269d0532137b433
#
_entry.id   06080ceafc65b6c9b269d0532137b433
#
_cell.length_a   1.000
_cell.length_b   1.000
_cell.length_c   1.000
_cell.angle_alpha   90.00
_cell.angle_beta   90.00
_cell.angle_gamma   90.00
#
_symmetry.space_group_name_H-M   'P 1'
#
loop_
_entity.id
_entity.type
_entity.pdbx_description
1 polymer ?
#
loop_
_entity_poly.entity_id
_entity_poly.type
_entity_poly.pdbx_seq_one_letter_code
_entity_poly.pdbx_strand_id
1 'polypeptide(L)'
;MKKLPALFAVLLIFSASGLHAGEPSDIHTLLRRLDGLLDRREEFLLRHEARLDSLKSLLCVDTLGFGTRYAVTAEIAERYFAYQSDSTIAFLRRNVALAERVGNADLTIRAKSVMAMCYSMNGRFLEADRVLRGVTDTLSMSRATQAAYYAAQHRQNRECRGQSEPGAERDRFRACEAYYA
;
A
#
# COMPACT_ATOMS: atom_id res chain seq x y z
N MET A 1 -35.52 -12.48 -53.36
CA MET A 1 -34.68 -11.26 -53.40
C MET A 1 -35.27 -10.25 -52.44
N LYS A 2 -34.47 -9.55 -51.64
CA LYS A 2 -34.74 -8.47 -50.65
C LYS A 2 -34.76 -8.89 -49.17
N LYS A 3 -33.58 -9.24 -48.62
CA LYS A 3 -33.32 -9.22 -47.14
C LYS A 3 -31.96 -8.56 -46.77
N LEU A 4 -31.50 -7.61 -47.57
CA LEU A 4 -30.19 -6.94 -47.35
C LEU A 4 -30.26 -5.60 -46.60
N PRO A 5 -31.36 -4.90 -46.34
CA PRO A 5 -31.31 -3.62 -45.64
C PRO A 5 -31.31 -3.75 -44.12
N ALA A 6 -31.73 -4.89 -43.52
CA ALA A 6 -31.79 -5.03 -42.06
C ALA A 6 -30.39 -5.25 -41.42
N LEU A 7 -29.44 -5.84 -42.14
CA LEU A 7 -28.09 -6.08 -41.63
C LEU A 7 -27.25 -4.79 -41.61
N PHE A 8 -27.51 -3.86 -42.53
CA PHE A 8 -26.82 -2.56 -42.58
C PHE A 8 -27.29 -1.60 -41.49
N ALA A 9 -28.57 -1.69 -41.09
CA ALA A 9 -29.11 -0.87 -39.99
C ALA A 9 -28.53 -1.28 -38.61
N VAL A 10 -28.25 -2.58 -38.38
CA VAL A 10 -27.64 -3.06 -37.16
C VAL A 10 -26.17 -2.66 -37.05
N LEU A 11 -25.44 -2.59 -38.18
CA LEU A 11 -24.04 -2.16 -38.18
C LEU A 11 -23.88 -0.66 -37.90
N LEU A 12 -24.87 0.17 -38.28
CA LEU A 12 -24.88 1.61 -38.02
C LEU A 12 -25.26 1.96 -36.57
N ILE A 13 -25.99 1.10 -35.87
CA ILE A 13 -26.33 1.30 -34.45
C ILE A 13 -25.12 1.00 -33.55
N PHE A 14 -24.23 0.07 -33.94
CA PHE A 14 -23.02 -0.23 -33.19
C PHE A 14 -21.89 0.82 -33.34
N SER A 15 -21.92 1.61 -34.43
CA SER A 15 -20.96 2.70 -34.65
C SER A 15 -21.34 4.00 -33.91
N ALA A 16 -22.56 4.10 -33.34
CA ALA A 16 -23.04 5.26 -32.59
C ALA A 16 -22.89 5.09 -31.05
N SER A 17 -22.38 3.94 -30.58
CA SER A 17 -21.89 3.82 -29.20
C SER A 17 -20.53 4.51 -29.12
N GLY A 18 -20.55 5.85 -29.22
CA GLY A 18 -19.37 6.65 -28.95
C GLY A 18 -18.81 6.20 -27.59
N LEU A 19 -17.61 5.64 -27.61
CA LEU A 19 -16.73 5.67 -26.48
C LEU A 19 -16.77 7.11 -25.95
N HIS A 20 -17.48 7.33 -24.86
CA HIS A 20 -17.31 8.53 -24.07
C HIS A 20 -15.89 8.42 -23.48
N ALA A 21 -14.88 8.72 -24.28
CA ALA A 21 -13.66 9.27 -23.80
C ALA A 21 -14.10 10.51 -23.02
N GLY A 22 -14.04 10.46 -21.70
CA GLY A 22 -14.34 11.62 -20.88
C GLY A 22 -13.67 12.82 -21.52
N GLU A 23 -14.41 13.94 -21.65
CA GLU A 23 -13.87 15.16 -22.25
C GLU A 23 -12.45 15.36 -21.71
N PRO A 24 -11.47 15.67 -22.56
CA PRO A 24 -10.14 16.00 -22.10
C PRO A 24 -10.33 17.15 -21.12
N SER A 25 -10.33 16.82 -19.82
CA SER A 25 -10.41 17.85 -18.80
C SER A 25 -9.27 18.79 -19.13
N ASP A 26 -9.62 20.02 -19.52
CA ASP A 26 -8.69 21.02 -19.97
C ASP A 26 -7.51 21.05 -19.00
N ILE A 27 -6.31 20.75 -19.48
CA ILE A 27 -5.10 20.63 -18.67
C ILE A 27 -4.92 21.91 -17.80
N HIS A 28 -5.32 23.06 -18.31
CA HIS A 28 -5.31 24.31 -17.57
C HIS A 28 -6.29 24.31 -16.39
N THR A 29 -7.42 23.64 -16.52
CA THR A 29 -8.38 23.49 -15.41
C THR A 29 -7.83 22.55 -14.34
N LEU A 30 -7.15 21.45 -14.74
CA LEU A 30 -6.50 20.54 -13.80
C LEU A 30 -5.33 21.21 -13.09
N LEU A 31 -4.51 21.98 -13.80
CA LEU A 31 -3.40 22.74 -13.22
C LEU A 31 -3.90 23.78 -12.21
N ARG A 32 -4.93 24.56 -12.56
CA ARG A 32 -5.54 25.52 -11.62
C ARG A 32 -6.10 24.86 -10.36
N ARG A 33 -6.70 23.66 -10.51
CA ARG A 33 -7.16 22.87 -9.35
C ARG A 33 -5.99 22.39 -8.49
N LEU A 34 -4.89 21.96 -9.12
CA LEU A 34 -3.67 21.57 -8.43
C LEU A 34 -3.08 22.75 -7.66
N ASP A 35 -2.95 23.92 -8.30
CA ASP A 35 -2.45 25.14 -7.65
C ASP A 35 -3.31 25.49 -6.44
N GLY A 36 -4.64 25.49 -6.56
CA GLY A 36 -5.53 25.73 -5.42
C GLY A 36 -5.45 24.70 -4.30
N LEU A 37 -5.05 23.46 -4.59
CA LEU A 37 -4.74 22.46 -3.55
C LEU A 37 -3.38 22.72 -2.91
N LEU A 38 -2.37 23.13 -3.68
CA LEU A 38 -1.05 23.49 -3.19
C LEU A 38 -1.09 24.71 -2.27
N ASP A 39 -1.89 25.71 -2.60
CA ASP A 39 -2.13 26.89 -1.74
C ASP A 39 -2.71 26.51 -0.37
N ARG A 40 -3.51 25.44 -0.33
CA ARG A 40 -4.10 24.93 0.92
C ARG A 40 -3.28 23.85 1.61
N ARG A 41 -2.06 23.59 1.14
CA ARG A 41 -1.20 22.52 1.68
C ARG A 41 -1.01 22.61 3.18
N GLU A 42 -0.79 23.79 3.71
CA GLU A 42 -0.57 24.00 5.16
C GLU A 42 -1.80 23.64 5.98
N GLU A 43 -3.00 23.98 5.50
CA GLU A 43 -4.26 23.61 6.15
C GLU A 43 -4.42 22.08 6.23
N PHE A 44 -4.09 21.36 5.17
CA PHE A 44 -4.14 19.89 5.17
C PHE A 44 -3.10 19.30 6.12
N LEU A 45 -1.88 19.83 6.15
CA LEU A 45 -0.83 19.38 7.06
C LEU A 45 -1.23 19.61 8.52
N LEU A 46 -1.74 20.78 8.87
CA LEU A 46 -2.18 21.09 10.24
C LEU A 46 -3.30 20.14 10.70
N ARG A 47 -4.29 19.85 9.85
CA ARG A 47 -5.35 18.87 10.16
C ARG A 47 -4.79 17.46 10.34
N HIS A 48 -3.83 17.08 9.50
CA HIS A 48 -3.19 15.77 9.56
C HIS A 48 -2.40 15.60 10.87
N GLU A 49 -1.58 16.58 11.23
CA GLU A 49 -0.82 16.57 12.49
C GLU A 49 -1.74 16.62 13.71
N ALA A 50 -2.80 17.45 13.72
CA ALA A 50 -3.78 17.47 14.80
C ALA A 50 -4.44 16.09 15.01
N ARG A 51 -4.73 15.36 13.93
CA ARG A 51 -5.25 13.99 14.02
C ARG A 51 -4.21 13.03 14.58
N LEU A 52 -2.94 13.13 14.14
CA LEU A 52 -1.84 12.32 14.70
C LEU A 52 -1.65 12.57 16.19
N ASP A 53 -1.70 13.81 16.62
CA ASP A 53 -1.55 14.17 18.04
C ASP A 53 -2.72 13.64 18.88
N SER A 54 -3.94 13.68 18.35
CA SER A 54 -5.08 13.05 18.99
C SER A 54 -4.90 11.55 19.16
N LEU A 55 -4.40 10.85 18.13
CA LEU A 55 -4.11 9.42 18.19
C LEU A 55 -2.96 9.09 19.17
N LYS A 56 -1.91 9.91 19.18
CA LYS A 56 -0.79 9.75 20.14
C LYS A 56 -1.25 9.96 21.58
N SER A 57 -2.16 10.93 21.82
CA SER A 57 -2.74 11.18 23.15
C SER A 57 -3.53 9.97 23.65
N LEU A 58 -4.25 9.25 22.78
CA LEU A 58 -4.91 8.00 23.14
C LEU A 58 -3.94 6.95 23.65
N LEU A 59 -2.73 6.87 23.09
CA LEU A 59 -1.71 5.89 23.53
C LEU A 59 -1.17 6.17 24.94
N CYS A 60 -1.35 7.38 25.48
CA CYS A 60 -0.97 7.75 26.84
C CYS A 60 -1.97 7.25 27.90
N VAL A 61 -3.12 6.70 27.48
CA VAL A 61 -4.13 6.16 28.41
C VAL A 61 -3.69 4.78 28.88
N ASP A 62 -3.39 4.63 30.18
CA ASP A 62 -2.85 3.38 30.74
C ASP A 62 -3.83 2.21 30.66
N THR A 63 -5.14 2.48 30.77
CA THR A 63 -6.20 1.46 30.74
C THR A 63 -6.57 1.00 29.34
N LEU A 64 -5.88 1.47 28.30
CA LEU A 64 -6.19 1.12 26.92
C LEU A 64 -5.91 -0.38 26.66
N GLY A 65 -6.96 -1.13 26.32
CA GLY A 65 -6.85 -2.56 26.01
C GLY A 65 -5.95 -2.85 24.81
N PHE A 66 -5.39 -4.07 24.75
CA PHE A 66 -4.46 -4.48 23.69
C PHE A 66 -4.99 -4.18 22.27
N GLY A 67 -6.22 -4.60 21.95
CA GLY A 67 -6.79 -4.44 20.61
C GLY A 67 -6.86 -2.98 20.15
N THR A 68 -7.32 -2.09 21.05
CA THR A 68 -7.40 -0.66 20.75
C THR A 68 -6.00 -0.05 20.64
N ARG A 69 -5.08 -0.42 21.53
CA ARG A 69 -3.69 0.07 21.48
C ARG A 69 -3.01 -0.35 20.17
N TYR A 70 -3.18 -1.61 19.76
CA TYR A 70 -2.66 -2.12 18.48
C TYR A 70 -3.27 -1.34 17.30
N ALA A 71 -4.59 -1.17 17.25
CA ALA A 71 -5.29 -0.48 16.16
C ALA A 71 -4.85 1.00 16.05
N VAL A 72 -4.78 1.73 17.17
CA VAL A 72 -4.32 3.12 17.18
C VAL A 72 -2.87 3.23 16.71
N THR A 73 -2.00 2.33 17.17
CA THR A 73 -0.60 2.31 16.75
C THR A 73 -0.46 2.00 15.26
N ALA A 74 -1.30 1.10 14.71
CA ALA A 74 -1.35 0.80 13.28
C ALA A 74 -1.84 2.00 12.46
N GLU A 75 -2.91 2.70 12.92
CA GLU A 75 -3.41 3.90 12.25
C GLU A 75 -2.36 5.01 12.20
N ILE A 76 -1.59 5.21 13.27
CA ILE A 76 -0.49 6.19 13.27
C ILE A 76 0.59 5.78 12.24
N ALA A 77 0.97 4.51 12.20
CA ALA A 77 1.94 4.01 11.23
C ALA A 77 1.47 4.23 9.78
N GLU A 78 0.19 3.94 9.50
CA GLU A 78 -0.43 4.14 8.19
C GLU A 78 -0.41 5.62 7.77
N ARG A 79 -0.71 6.53 8.71
CA ARG A 79 -0.68 7.98 8.43
C ARG A 79 0.69 8.51 8.11
N TYR A 80 1.74 7.95 8.71
CA TYR A 80 3.13 8.29 8.40
C TYR A 80 3.66 7.61 7.14
N PHE A 81 3.05 6.53 6.67
CA PHE A 81 3.57 5.65 5.63
C PHE A 81 3.98 6.37 4.34
N ALA A 82 3.23 7.40 3.94
CA ALA A 82 3.45 8.09 2.68
C ALA A 82 4.58 9.14 2.71
N TYR A 83 4.98 9.63 3.91
CA TYR A 83 5.87 10.80 3.98
C TYR A 83 6.93 10.74 5.09
N GLN A 84 6.82 9.81 6.05
CA GLN A 84 7.76 9.72 7.18
C GLN A 84 8.08 8.27 7.55
N SER A 85 8.96 7.66 6.77
CA SER A 85 9.30 6.24 6.87
C SER A 85 9.84 5.82 8.24
N ASP A 86 10.67 6.64 8.89
CA ASP A 86 11.25 6.30 10.19
C ASP A 86 10.18 6.25 11.28
N SER A 87 9.22 7.18 11.28
CA SER A 87 8.08 7.15 12.18
C SER A 87 7.20 5.93 11.90
N THR A 88 6.90 5.64 10.63
CA THR A 88 6.18 4.43 10.23
C THR A 88 6.82 3.18 10.82
N ILE A 89 8.13 3.00 10.61
CA ILE A 89 8.87 1.85 11.11
C ILE A 89 8.85 1.80 12.64
N ALA A 90 9.00 2.93 13.32
CA ALA A 90 8.97 2.99 14.77
C ALA A 90 7.62 2.52 15.34
N PHE A 91 6.49 2.97 14.76
CA PHE A 91 5.16 2.53 15.19
C PHE A 91 4.87 1.08 14.80
N LEU A 92 5.33 0.60 13.65
CA LEU A 92 5.20 -0.82 13.27
C LEU A 92 6.01 -1.73 14.20
N ARG A 93 7.21 -1.32 14.64
CA ARG A 93 7.98 -2.06 15.66
C ARG A 93 7.22 -2.16 16.99
N ARG A 94 6.52 -1.09 17.39
CA ARG A 94 5.64 -1.14 18.58
C ARG A 94 4.51 -2.14 18.38
N ASN A 95 3.89 -2.20 17.21
CA ASN A 95 2.85 -3.20 16.90
C ASN A 95 3.39 -4.62 16.92
N VAL A 96 4.56 -4.86 16.36
CA VAL A 96 5.24 -6.17 16.46
C VAL A 96 5.40 -6.57 17.94
N ALA A 97 5.99 -5.70 18.76
CA ALA A 97 6.20 -5.96 20.17
C ALA A 97 4.88 -6.18 20.95
N LEU A 98 3.83 -5.42 20.64
CA LEU A 98 2.49 -5.60 21.24
C LEU A 98 1.91 -6.97 20.88
N ALA A 99 1.97 -7.38 19.63
CA ALA A 99 1.43 -8.66 19.16
C ALA A 99 2.24 -9.85 19.71
N GLU A 100 3.57 -9.75 19.75
CA GLU A 100 4.46 -10.78 20.34
C GLU A 100 4.19 -10.98 21.84
N ARG A 101 3.97 -9.90 22.59
CA ARG A 101 3.64 -9.99 24.05
C ARG A 101 2.37 -10.78 24.36
N VAL A 102 1.40 -10.77 23.46
CA VAL A 102 0.15 -11.54 23.64
C VAL A 102 0.15 -12.86 22.85
N GLY A 103 1.26 -13.22 22.22
CA GLY A 103 1.39 -14.44 21.43
C GLY A 103 0.55 -14.46 20.15
N ASN A 104 0.16 -13.29 19.61
CA ASN A 104 -0.64 -13.21 18.39
C ASN A 104 0.27 -13.23 17.15
N ALA A 105 0.55 -14.42 16.64
CA ALA A 105 1.42 -14.63 15.50
C ALA A 105 0.88 -13.94 14.23
N ASP A 106 -0.42 -13.97 13.98
CA ASP A 106 -1.05 -13.38 12.79
C ASP A 106 -0.82 -11.86 12.74
N LEU A 107 -1.11 -11.15 13.83
CA LEU A 107 -0.88 -9.71 13.92
C LEU A 107 0.62 -9.35 13.88
N THR A 108 1.47 -10.20 14.46
CA THR A 108 2.93 -10.02 14.37
C THR A 108 3.42 -10.07 12.93
N ILE A 109 3.00 -11.09 12.18
CA ILE A 109 3.37 -11.26 10.77
C ILE A 109 2.83 -10.12 9.93
N ARG A 110 1.57 -9.73 10.16
CA ARG A 110 0.96 -8.60 9.44
C ARG A 110 1.75 -7.30 9.63
N ALA A 111 2.12 -6.97 10.86
CA ALA A 111 2.93 -5.78 11.14
C ALA A 111 4.34 -5.88 10.53
N LYS A 112 4.97 -7.04 10.59
CA LYS A 112 6.26 -7.33 9.94
C LYS A 112 6.18 -7.17 8.41
N SER A 113 5.11 -7.63 7.78
CA SER A 113 4.91 -7.50 6.33
C SER A 113 4.81 -6.04 5.89
N VAL A 114 4.02 -5.23 6.59
CA VAL A 114 3.93 -3.78 6.31
C VAL A 114 5.28 -3.09 6.55
N MET A 115 6.00 -3.48 7.60
CA MET A 115 7.34 -2.93 7.88
C MET A 115 8.34 -3.29 6.78
N ALA A 116 8.34 -4.52 6.28
CA ALA A 116 9.18 -4.94 5.16
C ALA A 116 8.85 -4.17 3.88
N MET A 117 7.57 -3.93 3.60
CA MET A 117 7.14 -3.09 2.49
C MET A 117 7.69 -1.67 2.61
N CYS A 118 7.62 -1.06 3.80
CA CYS A 118 8.18 0.26 4.07
C CYS A 118 9.70 0.28 3.85
N TYR A 119 10.42 -0.74 4.33
CA TYR A 119 11.86 -0.87 4.07
C TYR A 119 12.18 -0.97 2.58
N SER A 120 11.46 -1.82 1.83
CA SER A 120 11.67 -1.99 0.39
C SER A 120 11.46 -0.70 -0.39
N MET A 121 10.40 0.05 -0.07
CA MET A 121 10.10 1.35 -0.72
C MET A 121 11.19 2.40 -0.47
N ASN A 122 11.96 2.26 0.60
CA ASN A 122 13.05 3.16 0.96
C ASN A 122 14.45 2.61 0.60
N GLY A 123 14.53 1.59 -0.25
CA GLY A 123 15.79 0.99 -0.68
C GLY A 123 16.52 0.18 0.39
N ARG A 124 15.89 -0.07 1.53
CA ARG A 124 16.46 -0.83 2.66
C ARG A 124 16.19 -2.32 2.49
N PHE A 125 16.71 -2.89 1.41
CA PHE A 125 16.37 -4.25 0.98
C PHE A 125 16.86 -5.34 1.94
N LEU A 126 18.01 -5.14 2.57
CA LEU A 126 18.55 -6.11 3.55
C LEU A 126 17.68 -6.20 4.79
N GLU A 127 17.16 -5.08 5.27
CA GLU A 127 16.24 -5.06 6.41
C GLU A 127 14.89 -5.68 6.04
N ALA A 128 14.37 -5.38 4.85
CA ALA A 128 13.15 -6.01 4.35
C ALA A 128 13.29 -7.53 4.26
N ASP A 129 14.35 -8.03 3.65
CA ASP A 129 14.65 -9.45 3.52
C ASP A 129 14.77 -10.14 4.89
N ARG A 130 15.50 -9.52 5.83
CA ARG A 130 15.64 -10.06 7.19
C ARG A 130 14.29 -10.21 7.90
N VAL A 131 13.40 -9.23 7.74
CA VAL A 131 12.06 -9.28 8.33
C VAL A 131 11.22 -10.38 7.71
N LEU A 132 11.23 -10.51 6.38
CA LEU A 132 10.41 -11.48 5.64
C LEU A 132 10.90 -12.93 5.83
N ARG A 133 12.21 -13.17 5.89
CA ARG A 133 12.77 -14.50 6.18
C ARG A 133 12.44 -15.02 7.58
N GLY A 134 12.14 -14.14 8.51
CA GLY A 134 11.69 -14.52 9.86
C GLY A 134 10.26 -15.07 9.90
N VAL A 135 9.55 -15.11 8.77
CA VAL A 135 8.18 -15.64 8.66
C VAL A 135 8.24 -17.04 8.09
N THR A 136 8.08 -18.06 8.95
CA THR A 136 8.28 -19.47 8.58
C THR A 136 6.97 -20.23 8.35
N ASP A 137 5.87 -19.83 8.98
CA ASP A 137 4.57 -20.52 8.87
C ASP A 137 3.55 -19.62 8.14
N THR A 138 3.38 -19.89 6.84
CA THR A 138 2.41 -19.17 6.00
C THR A 138 1.03 -19.84 5.96
N LEU A 139 0.93 -21.10 6.41
CA LEU A 139 -0.33 -21.86 6.32
C LEU A 139 -1.29 -21.54 7.47
N SER A 140 -0.77 -21.15 8.63
CA SER A 140 -1.57 -20.77 9.80
C SER A 140 -2.08 -19.31 9.76
N MET A 141 -1.66 -18.53 8.77
CA MET A 141 -2.04 -17.13 8.62
C MET A 141 -3.50 -16.97 8.20
N SER A 142 -4.16 -15.91 8.71
CA SER A 142 -5.42 -15.44 8.13
C SER A 142 -5.21 -15.01 6.66
N ARG A 143 -6.28 -15.08 5.86
CA ARG A 143 -6.21 -14.63 4.44
C ARG A 143 -5.71 -13.19 4.30
N ALA A 144 -6.10 -12.31 5.23
CA ALA A 144 -5.67 -10.92 5.21
C ALA A 144 -4.15 -10.79 5.48
N THR A 145 -3.61 -11.62 6.37
CA THR A 145 -2.18 -11.65 6.68
C THR A 145 -1.38 -12.29 5.55
N GLN A 146 -1.89 -13.37 4.93
CA GLN A 146 -1.28 -13.93 3.73
C GLN A 146 -1.19 -12.91 2.60
N ALA A 147 -2.27 -12.17 2.33
CA ALA A 147 -2.28 -11.12 1.32
C ALA A 147 -1.24 -10.03 1.63
N ALA A 148 -1.15 -9.57 2.88
CA ALA A 148 -0.15 -8.58 3.30
C ALA A 148 1.29 -9.11 3.15
N TYR A 149 1.53 -10.37 3.50
CA TYR A 149 2.84 -11.01 3.37
C TYR A 149 3.27 -11.15 1.90
N TYR A 150 2.39 -11.67 1.04
CA TYR A 150 2.71 -11.82 -0.38
C TYR A 150 2.84 -10.48 -1.09
N ALA A 151 2.03 -9.48 -0.72
CA ALA A 151 2.20 -8.12 -1.23
C ALA A 151 3.58 -7.53 -0.85
N ALA A 152 4.07 -7.81 0.37
CA ALA A 152 5.40 -7.37 0.79
C ALA A 152 6.52 -8.08 0.02
N GLN A 153 6.41 -9.40 -0.22
CA GLN A 153 7.34 -10.17 -1.04
C GLN A 153 7.36 -9.66 -2.50
N HIS A 154 6.19 -9.48 -3.09
CA HIS A 154 6.05 -8.93 -4.43
C HIS A 154 6.72 -7.55 -4.52
N ARG A 155 6.41 -6.65 -3.58
CA ARG A 155 6.99 -5.30 -3.54
C ARG A 155 8.50 -5.34 -3.45
N GLN A 156 9.06 -6.14 -2.56
CA GLN A 156 10.52 -6.26 -2.41
C GLN A 156 11.19 -6.73 -3.70
N ASN A 157 10.69 -7.80 -4.32
CA ASN A 157 11.26 -8.32 -5.56
C ASN A 157 11.16 -7.30 -6.70
N ARG A 158 10.05 -6.57 -6.79
CA ARG A 158 9.84 -5.50 -7.76
C ARG A 158 10.86 -4.36 -7.60
N GLU A 159 11.08 -3.90 -6.37
CA GLU A 159 12.03 -2.82 -6.10
C GLU A 159 13.48 -3.29 -6.33
N CYS A 160 13.84 -4.49 -5.88
CA CYS A 160 15.16 -5.08 -6.15
C CYS A 160 15.40 -5.23 -7.67
N ARG A 161 14.39 -5.70 -8.42
CA ARG A 161 14.48 -5.78 -9.89
C ARG A 161 14.72 -4.41 -10.53
N GLY A 162 14.05 -3.38 -10.02
CA GLY A 162 14.19 -2.00 -10.52
C GLY A 162 15.58 -1.41 -10.29
N GLN A 163 16.27 -1.87 -9.25
CA GLN A 163 17.62 -1.39 -8.87
C GLN A 163 18.76 -2.28 -9.42
N SER A 164 18.44 -3.48 -9.95
CA SER A 164 19.45 -4.41 -10.46
C SER A 164 19.80 -4.12 -11.92
N GLU A 165 21.07 -4.24 -12.27
CA GLU A 165 21.52 -4.19 -13.65
C GLU A 165 20.93 -5.36 -14.48
N PRO A 166 20.78 -5.20 -15.82
CA PRO A 166 20.33 -6.29 -16.68
C PRO A 166 21.22 -7.52 -16.54
N GLY A 167 20.60 -8.70 -16.30
CA GLY A 167 21.33 -9.97 -16.13
C GLY A 167 20.58 -10.95 -15.24
N ALA A 168 21.27 -12.05 -14.89
CA ALA A 168 20.68 -13.16 -14.14
C ALA A 168 20.05 -12.77 -12.80
N GLU A 169 20.62 -11.80 -12.10
CA GLU A 169 20.06 -11.32 -10.84
C GLU A 169 18.71 -10.62 -11.04
N ARG A 170 18.63 -9.71 -12.00
CA ARG A 170 17.38 -9.03 -12.36
C ARG A 170 16.30 -10.01 -12.82
N ASP A 171 16.68 -11.04 -13.58
CA ASP A 171 15.75 -12.07 -14.06
C ASP A 171 15.26 -12.96 -12.90
N ARG A 172 16.10 -13.24 -11.92
CA ARG A 172 15.68 -13.91 -10.67
C ARG A 172 14.63 -13.09 -9.91
N PHE A 173 14.84 -11.80 -9.73
CA PHE A 173 13.84 -10.93 -9.07
C PHE A 173 12.54 -10.85 -9.87
N ARG A 174 12.60 -10.84 -11.20
CA ARG A 174 11.40 -10.89 -12.06
C ARG A 174 10.61 -12.18 -11.87
N ALA A 175 11.29 -13.32 -11.80
CA ALA A 175 10.64 -14.62 -11.56
C ALA A 175 9.99 -14.67 -10.17
N CYS A 176 10.68 -14.19 -9.13
CA CYS A 176 10.11 -14.10 -7.77
C CYS A 176 8.92 -13.13 -7.71
N GLU A 177 9.00 -11.97 -8.37
CA GLU A 177 7.89 -11.02 -8.44
C GLU A 177 6.64 -11.68 -9.05
N ALA A 178 6.79 -12.40 -10.15
CA ALA A 178 5.69 -13.11 -10.81
C ALA A 178 5.10 -14.23 -9.95
N TYR A 179 5.91 -14.88 -9.10
CA TYR A 179 5.43 -15.93 -8.19
C TYR A 179 4.52 -15.38 -7.08
N TYR A 180 4.76 -14.13 -6.62
CA TYR A 180 4.00 -13.51 -5.54
C TYR A 180 2.89 -12.58 -6.02
N ALA A 181 2.68 -12.42 -7.34
CA ALA A 181 1.61 -11.61 -7.91
C ALA A 181 0.26 -12.32 -7.89
#